data_312ae5559038ddd4380cde6d3dab300f
#
_entry.id   312ae5559038ddd4380cde6d3dab300f
#
_cell.length_a   1.000
_cell.length_b   1.000
_cell.length_c   1.000
_cell.angle_alpha   90.00
_cell.angle_beta   90.00
_cell.angle_gamma   90.00
#
_symmetry.space_group_name_H-M   'P 1'
#
loop_
_entity.id
_entity.type
_entity.pdbx_description
1 polymer ?
#
loop_
_entity_poly.entity_id
_entity_poly.type
_entity_poly.pdbx_seq_one_letter_code
_entity_poly.pdbx_strand_id
1 'polypeptide(L)'
;RRELWKLHPYDETLPGLEDLEWGKWVQEQGFAIAYSAEAEIIHVHNESMAGIYNRYKREGMAFKRIYPHENFSAADLVRLFLQNTYSDWKESSRQKVFWQNWLKTAGFRWRQFYGTFQGYRQSGPLTWQLKKAFYYPRNAQHSNHETSRRNIDPIQYNNP
;
A
#
# COMPACT_ATOMS: atom_id res chain seq x y z
N ARG A 1 -4.04 20.44 -8.66
CA ARG A 1 -4.15 21.91 -8.53
C ARG A 1 -4.06 22.29 -7.05
N ARG A 2 -3.19 23.26 -6.71
CA ARG A 2 -2.93 23.66 -5.32
C ARG A 2 -4.18 24.24 -4.64
N GLU A 3 -5.04 24.92 -5.39
CA GLU A 3 -6.30 25.51 -4.89
C GLU A 3 -7.26 24.44 -4.38
N LEU A 4 -7.38 23.32 -5.08
CA LEU A 4 -8.22 22.19 -4.64
C LEU A 4 -7.69 21.55 -3.37
N TRP A 5 -6.35 21.40 -3.27
CA TRP A 5 -5.75 20.88 -2.05
C TRP A 5 -5.94 21.81 -0.85
N LYS A 6 -5.96 23.13 -1.05
CA LYS A 6 -6.28 24.09 0.03
C LYS A 6 -7.72 24.00 0.50
N LEU A 7 -8.65 23.63 -0.39
CA LEU A 7 -10.06 23.44 -0.04
C LEU A 7 -10.30 22.14 0.72
N HIS A 8 -9.56 21.08 0.37
CA HIS A 8 -9.64 19.77 0.99
C HIS A 8 -8.22 19.20 1.15
N PRO A 9 -7.54 19.49 2.28
CA PRO A 9 -6.25 18.87 2.59
C PRO A 9 -6.40 17.37 2.81
N TYR A 10 -5.29 16.64 2.75
CA TYR A 10 -5.29 15.20 3.08
C TYR A 10 -5.80 14.95 4.50
N ASP A 11 -6.61 13.90 4.63
CA ASP A 11 -7.13 13.47 5.94
C ASP A 11 -6.04 12.70 6.72
N GLU A 12 -5.35 13.41 7.62
CA GLU A 12 -4.30 12.84 8.48
C GLU A 12 -4.84 11.85 9.53
N THR A 13 -6.16 11.68 9.64
CA THR A 13 -6.76 10.67 10.53
C THR A 13 -6.82 9.30 9.89
N LEU A 14 -6.66 9.21 8.56
CA LEU A 14 -6.56 7.95 7.85
C LEU A 14 -5.22 7.25 8.17
N PRO A 15 -5.22 5.93 8.26
CA PRO A 15 -3.98 5.19 8.44
C PRO A 15 -3.15 5.05 7.16
N GLY A 16 -3.60 5.54 6.03
CA GLY A 16 -3.01 5.48 4.70
C GLY A 16 -4.06 5.75 3.63
N LEU A 17 -3.69 5.75 2.36
CA LEU A 17 -4.56 6.00 1.21
C LEU A 17 -5.20 7.41 1.22
N GLU A 18 -4.50 8.39 1.77
CA GLU A 18 -4.93 9.79 1.82
C GLU A 18 -5.08 10.35 0.40
N ASP A 19 -4.25 9.89 -0.51
CA ASP A 19 -4.30 10.19 -1.95
C ASP A 19 -5.56 9.63 -2.62
N LEU A 20 -5.97 8.42 -2.25
CA LEU A 20 -7.19 7.80 -2.76
C LEU A 20 -8.44 8.53 -2.25
N GLU A 21 -8.48 8.88 -0.96
CA GLU A 21 -9.56 9.67 -0.38
C GLU A 21 -9.69 11.01 -1.10
N TRP A 22 -8.57 11.71 -1.24
CA TRP A 22 -8.53 13.00 -1.93
C TRP A 22 -8.94 12.88 -3.40
N GLY A 23 -8.49 11.83 -4.08
CA GLY A 23 -8.88 11.54 -5.45
C GLY A 23 -10.39 11.33 -5.59
N LYS A 24 -11.00 10.59 -4.67
CA LYS A 24 -12.45 10.40 -4.61
C LYS A 24 -13.18 11.72 -4.44
N TRP A 25 -12.77 12.54 -3.46
CA TRP A 25 -13.37 13.85 -3.23
C TRP A 25 -13.27 14.74 -4.47
N VAL A 26 -12.11 14.80 -5.14
CA VAL A 26 -11.93 15.59 -6.38
C VAL A 26 -12.89 15.16 -7.47
N GLN A 27 -13.12 13.85 -7.66
CA GLN A 27 -14.08 13.33 -8.62
C GLN A 27 -15.51 13.69 -8.24
N GLU A 28 -15.87 13.65 -6.97
CA GLU A 28 -17.19 14.09 -6.47
C GLU A 28 -17.43 15.59 -6.69
N GLN A 29 -16.36 16.40 -6.79
CA GLN A 29 -16.45 17.81 -7.19
C GLN A 29 -16.54 18.02 -8.73
N GLY A 30 -16.64 16.94 -9.52
CA GLY A 30 -16.77 16.99 -10.96
C GLY A 30 -15.46 17.15 -11.74
N PHE A 31 -14.31 17.01 -11.09
CA PHE A 31 -13.01 17.03 -11.76
C PHE A 31 -12.62 15.62 -12.24
N ALA A 32 -11.90 15.55 -13.35
CA ALA A 32 -11.31 14.31 -13.86
C ALA A 32 -9.88 14.12 -13.30
N ILE A 33 -9.53 12.87 -13.02
CA ILE A 33 -8.15 12.45 -12.74
C ILE A 33 -7.60 11.85 -14.03
N ALA A 34 -6.50 12.43 -14.54
CA ALA A 34 -5.81 11.91 -15.71
C ALA A 34 -4.65 10.99 -15.27
N TYR A 35 -4.54 9.84 -15.90
CA TYR A 35 -3.37 8.98 -15.80
C TYR A 35 -2.36 9.39 -16.88
N SER A 36 -1.12 9.67 -16.50
CA SER A 36 0.00 9.92 -17.43
C SER A 36 0.98 8.75 -17.35
N ALA A 37 1.06 7.96 -18.41
CA ALA A 37 1.95 6.83 -18.50
C ALA A 37 3.43 7.25 -18.56
N GLU A 38 3.70 8.48 -19.00
CA GLU A 38 5.05 9.04 -19.12
C GLU A 38 5.62 9.52 -17.77
N ALA A 39 4.76 9.70 -16.76
CA ALA A 39 5.15 10.12 -15.42
C ALA A 39 5.53 8.92 -14.55
N GLU A 40 6.52 8.15 -14.97
CA GLU A 40 6.98 6.96 -14.25
C GLU A 40 7.92 7.33 -13.10
N ILE A 41 7.73 6.65 -11.96
CA ILE A 41 8.68 6.68 -10.84
C ILE A 41 9.05 5.25 -10.44
N ILE A 42 10.33 5.05 -10.10
CA ILE A 42 10.78 3.78 -9.54
C ILE A 42 10.58 3.82 -8.03
N HIS A 43 9.61 3.07 -7.55
CA HIS A 43 9.30 2.98 -6.13
C HIS A 43 9.81 1.65 -5.56
N VAL A 44 10.93 1.70 -4.85
CA VAL A 44 11.55 0.49 -4.27
C VAL A 44 11.06 0.31 -2.84
N HIS A 45 10.37 -0.79 -2.59
CA HIS A 45 9.97 -1.22 -1.25
C HIS A 45 10.89 -2.34 -0.76
N ASN A 46 11.67 -2.07 0.27
CA ASN A 46 12.45 -3.10 0.98
C ASN A 46 11.71 -3.44 2.29
N GLU A 47 10.64 -4.23 2.17
CA GLU A 47 9.78 -4.56 3.31
C GLU A 47 10.01 -5.98 3.82
N SER A 48 9.99 -6.13 5.15
CA SER A 48 9.90 -7.45 5.78
C SER A 48 8.52 -8.07 5.56
N MET A 49 8.41 -9.38 5.74
CA MET A 49 7.13 -10.09 5.65
C MET A 49 6.10 -9.58 6.68
N ALA A 50 6.54 -9.10 7.84
CA ALA A 50 5.67 -8.44 8.82
C ALA A 50 5.26 -7.03 8.36
N GLY A 51 6.15 -6.30 7.70
CA GLY A 51 5.88 -5.01 7.08
C GLY A 51 4.78 -5.11 6.03
N ILE A 52 4.86 -6.11 5.15
CA ILE A 52 3.83 -6.39 4.12
C ILE A 52 2.45 -6.58 4.76
N TYR A 53 2.34 -7.46 5.78
CA TYR A 53 1.07 -7.66 6.49
C TYR A 53 0.53 -6.37 7.10
N ASN A 54 1.37 -5.61 7.79
CA ASN A 54 0.98 -4.35 8.44
C ASN A 54 0.55 -3.29 7.44
N ARG A 55 1.23 -3.18 6.30
CA ARG A 55 0.86 -2.27 5.22
C ARG A 55 -0.54 -2.59 4.70
N TYR A 56 -0.78 -3.81 4.26
CA TYR A 56 -2.08 -4.19 3.70
C TYR A 56 -3.22 -4.14 4.73
N LYS A 57 -2.93 -4.42 6.00
CA LYS A 57 -3.90 -4.23 7.07
C LYS A 57 -4.28 -2.76 7.25
N ARG A 58 -3.30 -1.88 7.24
CA ARG A 58 -3.48 -0.43 7.33
C ARG A 58 -4.27 0.11 6.13
N GLU A 59 -3.89 -0.28 4.93
CA GLU A 59 -4.58 0.08 3.68
C GLU A 59 -6.03 -0.44 3.68
N GLY A 60 -6.27 -1.68 4.13
CA GLY A 60 -7.62 -2.23 4.26
C GLY A 60 -8.49 -1.46 5.25
N MET A 61 -7.92 -0.99 6.37
CA MET A 61 -8.63 -0.11 7.32
C MET A 61 -8.99 1.25 6.67
N ALA A 62 -8.04 1.85 5.96
CA ALA A 62 -8.25 3.11 5.27
C ALA A 62 -9.32 2.96 4.19
N PHE A 63 -9.20 1.94 3.35
CA PHE A 63 -10.14 1.69 2.28
C PHE A 63 -11.58 1.50 2.78
N LYS A 64 -11.77 0.74 3.86
CA LYS A 64 -13.09 0.57 4.49
C LYS A 64 -13.69 1.89 5.02
N ARG A 65 -12.87 2.84 5.44
CA ARG A 65 -13.33 4.18 5.84
C ARG A 65 -13.71 5.04 4.64
N ILE A 66 -12.92 5.01 3.58
CA ILE A 66 -13.18 5.77 2.34
C ILE A 66 -14.42 5.23 1.62
N TYR A 67 -14.60 3.90 1.64
CA TYR A 67 -15.71 3.19 0.99
C TYR A 67 -16.47 2.30 1.99
N PRO A 68 -17.35 2.87 2.83
CA PRO A 68 -18.02 2.12 3.92
C PRO A 68 -18.93 0.99 3.43
N HIS A 69 -19.42 1.07 2.20
CA HIS A 69 -20.30 0.06 1.60
C HIS A 69 -19.55 -1.14 1.04
N GLU A 70 -18.24 -0.98 0.75
CA GLU A 70 -17.41 -2.06 0.28
C GLU A 70 -17.08 -3.05 1.40
N ASN A 71 -17.05 -4.33 1.05
CA ASN A 71 -16.75 -5.40 1.99
C ASN A 71 -15.70 -6.35 1.42
N PHE A 72 -14.88 -6.90 2.28
CA PHE A 72 -13.91 -7.92 1.93
C PHE A 72 -14.18 -9.16 2.79
N SER A 73 -14.81 -10.16 2.17
CA SER A 73 -15.24 -11.39 2.85
C SER A 73 -14.12 -12.42 2.97
N ALA A 74 -14.32 -13.44 3.80
CA ALA A 74 -13.40 -14.59 3.85
C ALA A 74 -13.34 -15.35 2.51
N ALA A 75 -14.45 -15.39 1.77
CA ALA A 75 -14.49 -15.97 0.43
C ALA A 75 -13.63 -15.17 -0.56
N ASP A 76 -13.66 -13.84 -0.48
CA ASP A 76 -12.80 -12.97 -1.30
C ASP A 76 -11.32 -13.17 -0.97
N LEU A 77 -10.98 -13.29 0.32
CA LEU A 77 -9.63 -13.61 0.76
C LEU A 77 -9.13 -14.89 0.08
N VAL A 78 -9.89 -15.99 0.20
CA VAL A 78 -9.48 -17.29 -0.35
C VAL A 78 -9.40 -17.23 -1.87
N ARG A 79 -10.43 -16.68 -2.51
CA ARG A 79 -10.48 -16.55 -3.97
C ARG A 79 -9.31 -15.75 -4.52
N LEU A 80 -9.07 -14.56 -3.97
CA LEU A 80 -8.01 -13.68 -4.45
C LEU A 80 -6.62 -14.24 -4.13
N PHE A 81 -6.44 -14.85 -2.97
CA PHE A 81 -5.20 -15.54 -2.63
C PHE A 81 -4.87 -16.63 -3.66
N LEU A 82 -5.82 -17.51 -3.95
CA LEU A 82 -5.61 -18.61 -4.89
C LEU A 82 -5.38 -18.10 -6.33
N GLN A 83 -6.21 -17.19 -6.81
CA GLN A 83 -6.10 -16.64 -8.16
C GLN A 83 -4.76 -15.93 -8.39
N ASN A 84 -4.37 -15.04 -7.47
CA ASN A 84 -3.14 -14.28 -7.62
C ASN A 84 -1.89 -15.16 -7.44
N THR A 85 -1.91 -16.06 -6.45
CA THR A 85 -0.80 -17.00 -6.25
C THR A 85 -0.60 -17.90 -7.48
N TYR A 86 -1.69 -18.41 -8.04
CA TYR A 86 -1.62 -19.23 -9.26
C TYR A 86 -1.09 -18.42 -10.46
N SER A 87 -1.56 -17.21 -10.65
CA SER A 87 -1.09 -16.32 -11.71
C SER A 87 0.42 -16.04 -11.60
N ASP A 88 0.89 -15.72 -10.39
CA ASP A 88 2.32 -15.48 -10.15
C ASP A 88 3.16 -16.74 -10.37
N TRP A 89 2.66 -17.90 -9.95
CA TRP A 89 3.34 -19.19 -10.17
C TRP A 89 3.44 -19.53 -11.65
N LYS A 90 2.36 -19.26 -12.41
CA LYS A 90 2.37 -19.45 -13.87
C LYS A 90 3.43 -18.57 -14.54
N GLU A 91 3.50 -17.29 -14.13
CA GLU A 91 4.51 -16.36 -14.65
C GLU A 91 5.94 -16.77 -14.23
N SER A 92 6.14 -17.13 -12.97
CA SER A 92 7.43 -17.62 -12.47
C SER A 92 7.90 -18.90 -13.19
N SER A 93 6.95 -19.78 -13.56
CA SER A 93 7.25 -20.98 -14.34
C SER A 93 7.68 -20.63 -15.76
N ARG A 94 7.02 -19.65 -16.38
CA ARG A 94 7.40 -19.14 -17.71
C ARG A 94 8.80 -18.53 -17.70
N GLN A 95 9.15 -17.84 -16.60
CA GLN A 95 10.49 -17.27 -16.39
C GLN A 95 11.52 -18.26 -15.86
N LYS A 96 11.15 -19.53 -15.66
CA LYS A 96 12.02 -20.62 -15.15
C LYS A 96 12.57 -20.36 -13.73
N VAL A 97 11.89 -19.53 -12.93
CA VAL A 97 12.30 -19.21 -11.54
C VAL A 97 11.30 -19.71 -10.48
N PHE A 98 10.38 -20.58 -10.84
CA PHE A 98 9.31 -21.11 -9.99
C PHE A 98 9.85 -21.71 -8.69
N TRP A 99 10.77 -22.65 -8.75
CA TRP A 99 11.29 -23.38 -7.58
C TRP A 99 12.04 -22.48 -6.59
N GLN A 100 12.56 -21.36 -7.05
CA GLN A 100 13.25 -20.37 -6.20
C GLN A 100 12.27 -19.47 -5.43
N ASN A 101 11.05 -19.27 -5.97
CA ASN A 101 10.16 -18.21 -5.50
C ASN A 101 8.79 -18.71 -5.01
N TRP A 102 8.40 -19.96 -5.23
CA TRP A 102 7.02 -20.41 -4.98
C TRP A 102 6.53 -20.20 -3.54
N LEU A 103 7.37 -20.50 -2.51
CA LEU A 103 7.01 -20.26 -1.12
C LEU A 103 6.99 -18.76 -0.77
N LYS A 104 7.94 -17.99 -1.30
CA LYS A 104 8.00 -16.54 -1.07
C LYS A 104 6.78 -15.86 -1.66
N THR A 105 6.39 -16.24 -2.88
CA THR A 105 5.20 -15.75 -3.57
C THR A 105 3.94 -16.07 -2.80
N ALA A 106 3.72 -17.32 -2.43
CA ALA A 106 2.57 -17.72 -1.63
C ALA A 106 2.55 -17.00 -0.26
N GLY A 107 3.69 -16.89 0.40
CA GLY A 107 3.83 -16.18 1.67
C GLY A 107 3.55 -14.68 1.57
N PHE A 108 3.94 -14.03 0.47
CA PHE A 108 3.62 -12.64 0.17
C PHE A 108 2.11 -12.46 -0.03
N ARG A 109 1.50 -13.24 -0.95
CA ARG A 109 0.06 -13.15 -1.26
C ARG A 109 -0.83 -13.45 -0.05
N TRP A 110 -0.44 -14.43 0.77
CA TRP A 110 -1.14 -14.70 2.03
C TRP A 110 -1.16 -13.47 2.94
N ARG A 111 0.00 -12.84 3.18
CA ARG A 111 0.08 -11.66 4.05
C ARG A 111 -0.65 -10.45 3.48
N GLN A 112 -0.61 -10.29 2.17
CA GLN A 112 -1.36 -9.28 1.45
C GLN A 112 -2.85 -9.41 1.74
N PHE A 113 -3.46 -10.51 1.34
CA PHE A 113 -4.92 -10.66 1.44
C PHE A 113 -5.40 -10.88 2.86
N TYR A 114 -4.64 -11.57 3.70
CA TYR A 114 -4.96 -11.70 5.11
C TYR A 114 -4.85 -10.37 5.86
N GLY A 115 -3.84 -9.57 5.56
CA GLY A 115 -3.72 -8.20 6.08
C GLY A 115 -4.92 -7.35 5.69
N THR A 116 -5.28 -7.31 4.40
CA THR A 116 -6.47 -6.61 3.91
C THR A 116 -7.73 -7.07 4.62
N PHE A 117 -7.95 -8.38 4.73
CA PHE A 117 -9.11 -8.96 5.44
C PHE A 117 -9.19 -8.49 6.90
N GLN A 118 -8.09 -8.52 7.62
CA GLN A 118 -8.02 -8.05 9.00
C GLN A 118 -8.25 -6.53 9.08
N GLY A 119 -7.74 -5.76 8.11
CA GLY A 119 -7.98 -4.32 8.03
C GLY A 119 -9.46 -3.97 7.89
N TYR A 120 -10.16 -4.63 6.98
CA TYR A 120 -11.61 -4.44 6.78
C TYR A 120 -12.46 -4.78 8.01
N ARG A 121 -12.00 -5.71 8.84
CA ARG A 121 -12.72 -6.11 10.08
C ARG A 121 -12.41 -5.20 11.27
N GLN A 122 -11.37 -4.40 11.16
CA GLN A 122 -10.98 -3.49 12.23
C GLN A 122 -11.70 -2.16 12.08
N SER A 123 -12.77 -1.98 12.85
CA SER A 123 -13.49 -0.70 12.97
C SER A 123 -12.95 0.10 14.16
N GLY A 124 -13.07 1.42 14.07
CA GLY A 124 -12.70 2.33 15.15
C GLY A 124 -11.58 3.31 14.83
N PRO A 125 -11.28 4.25 15.72
CA PRO A 125 -10.27 5.27 15.50
C PRO A 125 -8.86 4.67 15.45
N LEU A 126 -7.96 5.34 14.77
CA LEU A 126 -6.54 4.97 14.73
C LEU A 126 -5.90 5.32 16.10
N THR A 127 -5.93 4.37 17.02
CA THR A 127 -5.33 4.55 18.35
C THR A 127 -3.80 4.72 18.26
N TRP A 128 -3.19 5.35 19.26
CA TRP A 128 -1.73 5.47 19.34
C TRP A 128 -1.01 4.12 19.30
N GLN A 129 -1.59 3.09 19.89
CA GLN A 129 -1.05 1.72 19.84
C GLN A 129 -1.03 1.16 18.43
N LEU A 130 -2.10 1.40 17.66
CA LEU A 130 -2.17 1.02 16.24
C LEU A 130 -1.18 1.82 15.40
N LYS A 131 -1.07 3.13 15.60
CA LYS A 131 -0.05 3.95 14.94
C LYS A 131 1.35 3.40 15.20
N LYS A 132 1.68 3.10 16.45
CA LYS A 132 2.98 2.51 16.81
C LYS A 132 3.21 1.16 16.13
N ALA A 133 2.22 0.27 16.09
CA ALA A 133 2.33 -1.02 15.43
C ALA A 133 2.50 -0.92 13.90
N PHE A 134 1.86 0.05 13.26
CA PHE A 134 1.91 0.24 11.81
C PHE A 134 3.18 0.92 11.34
N TYR A 135 3.59 1.99 12.03
CA TYR A 135 4.72 2.81 11.58
C TYR A 135 6.06 2.44 12.23
N TYR A 136 6.03 1.78 13.41
CA TYR A 136 7.22 1.40 14.17
C TYR A 136 7.13 -0.06 14.63
N PRO A 137 7.06 -1.05 13.72
CA PRO A 137 7.02 -2.46 14.10
C PRO A 137 8.30 -2.85 14.85
N ARG A 138 8.15 -3.57 15.97
CA ARG A 138 9.26 -3.94 16.87
C ARG A 138 10.43 -4.67 16.19
N ASN A 139 10.21 -5.28 15.03
CA ASN A 139 11.22 -6.02 14.27
C ASN A 139 11.98 -5.18 13.22
N ALA A 140 11.72 -3.87 13.12
CA ALA A 140 12.45 -3.00 12.19
C ALA A 140 13.84 -2.58 12.71
N GLN A 141 14.21 -2.96 13.95
CA GLN A 141 15.44 -2.48 14.61
C GLN A 141 16.72 -3.21 14.19
N HIS A 142 16.69 -4.19 13.29
CA HIS A 142 17.89 -4.95 12.88
C HIS A 142 18.20 -4.95 11.38
N SER A 143 17.67 -4.06 10.60
CA SER A 143 18.33 -3.73 9.34
C SER A 143 19.30 -2.59 9.65
N ASN A 144 20.54 -2.92 9.95
CA ASN A 144 21.66 -1.99 9.82
C ASN A 144 21.66 -1.52 8.35
N HIS A 145 20.87 -0.51 8.05
CA HIS A 145 21.09 0.30 6.88
C HIS A 145 22.38 1.10 7.18
N GLU A 146 23.50 0.57 6.76
CA GLU A 146 24.52 1.44 6.20
C GLU A 146 23.80 2.28 5.15
N THR A 147 23.38 3.45 5.56
CA THR A 147 22.97 4.52 4.67
C THR A 147 24.22 4.83 3.83
N SER A 148 24.37 4.10 2.73
CA SER A 148 25.15 4.62 1.61
C SER A 148 24.55 5.99 1.34
N ARG A 149 25.20 7.01 1.83
CA ARG A 149 24.93 8.40 1.47
C ARG A 149 25.22 8.50 -0.02
N ARG A 150 24.25 8.15 -0.85
CA ARG A 150 24.25 8.56 -2.23
C ARG A 150 24.26 10.07 -2.17
N ASN A 151 25.34 10.65 -2.66
CA ASN A 151 25.42 12.08 -2.89
C ASN A 151 24.38 12.38 -3.97
N ILE A 152 23.17 12.73 -3.53
CA ILE A 152 22.08 13.12 -4.43
C ILE A 152 22.30 14.61 -4.65
N ASP A 153 22.78 14.97 -5.83
CA ASP A 153 22.87 16.36 -6.23
C ASP A 153 21.48 17.00 -6.14
N PRO A 154 21.36 18.17 -5.50
CA PRO A 154 20.08 18.84 -5.37
C PRO A 154 19.53 19.19 -6.75
N ILE A 155 18.27 18.87 -6.99
CA ILE A 155 17.56 19.20 -8.22
C ILE A 155 17.50 20.73 -8.31
N GLN A 156 18.16 21.31 -9.30
CA GLN A 156 18.03 22.74 -9.60
C GLN A 156 16.76 22.95 -10.41
N TYR A 157 15.75 23.57 -9.80
CA TYR A 157 14.58 24.05 -10.53
C TYR A 157 14.92 25.35 -11.23
N ASN A 158 15.03 25.31 -12.56
CA ASN A 158 15.05 26.54 -13.35
C ASN A 158 13.67 27.18 -13.21
N ASN A 159 13.59 28.28 -12.42
CA ASN A 159 12.41 29.12 -12.44
C ASN A 159 12.39 29.86 -13.79
N PRO A 160 11.21 29.89 -14.48
CA PRO A 160 11.03 30.69 -15.69
C PRO A 160 11.06 32.18 -15.42
#